data_164d2506a801d8e0445580b7f6e32214
#
_entry.id   164d2506a801d8e0445580b7f6e32214
#
_cell.length_a   1.000
_cell.length_b   1.000
_cell.length_c   1.000
_cell.angle_alpha   90.00
_cell.angle_beta   90.00
_cell.angle_gamma   90.00
#
_symmetry.space_group_name_H-M   'P 1'
#
loop_
_entity.id
_entity.type
_entity.pdbx_description
1 polymer ?
#
loop_
_entity_poly.entity_id
_entity_poly.type
_entity_poly.pdbx_seq_one_letter_code
_entity_poly.pdbx_strand_id
1 'polypeptide(L)'
;LFGERCTYPNLVCDARNTLHLVCRESDAPDWRLTYYRRKPGESWTKVGPLVTSTKKDGSYRCYRASLYLDGAGNLHLGFMLFGGEQFKDAREKGLAGYLRSNDGGNTWTHFDGAAVEDLPTDTAFERIPVTDNCIRAGNLVVLKDGRPCITTVSTGFRGYSDKWGEAVLWRREDNGWQAISL
;
A
#
# COMPACT_ATOMS: atom_id res chain seq x y z
N LEU A 1 -8.24 0.35 20.95
CA LEU A 1 -8.35 1.28 19.83
C LEU A 1 -7.93 0.64 18.52
N PHE A 2 -6.87 -0.13 18.54
CA PHE A 2 -6.43 -0.97 17.44
C PHE A 2 -7.00 -2.35 17.70
N GLY A 3 -7.58 -2.99 16.69
CA GLY A 3 -8.09 -4.35 16.80
C GLY A 3 -7.03 -5.29 17.38
N GLU A 4 -7.44 -6.39 17.98
CA GLU A 4 -6.54 -7.36 18.60
C GLU A 4 -5.46 -7.93 17.66
N ARG A 5 -5.64 -7.70 16.35
CA ARG A 5 -4.74 -8.18 15.29
C ARG A 5 -4.28 -7.03 14.39
N CYS A 6 -3.56 -6.06 14.95
CA CYS A 6 -2.92 -5.00 14.17
C CYS A 6 -1.42 -5.28 14.02
N THR A 7 -0.91 -5.21 12.78
CA THR A 7 0.50 -5.44 12.45
C THR A 7 0.98 -4.48 11.38
N TYR A 8 2.30 -4.34 11.27
CA TYR A 8 2.99 -3.48 10.30
C TYR A 8 2.53 -2.02 10.32
N PRO A 9 2.57 -1.35 11.47
CA PRO A 9 2.19 0.05 11.55
C PRO A 9 3.18 0.92 10.78
N ASN A 10 2.64 1.87 10.01
CA ASN A 10 3.38 2.93 9.35
C ASN A 10 2.80 4.26 9.78
N LEU A 11 3.62 5.10 10.39
CA LEU A 11 3.22 6.37 11.00
C LEU A 11 3.97 7.53 10.37
N VAL A 12 3.23 8.58 10.00
CA VAL A 12 3.78 9.87 9.59
C VAL A 12 3.08 11.00 10.33
N CYS A 13 3.73 12.16 10.41
CA CYS A 13 3.19 13.34 11.08
C CYS A 13 3.19 14.52 10.09
N ASP A 14 2.05 15.18 9.91
CA ASP A 14 1.94 16.35 9.05
C ASP A 14 2.40 17.64 9.74
N ALA A 15 2.48 18.73 8.97
CA ALA A 15 2.91 20.05 9.47
C ALA A 15 1.95 20.64 10.52
N ARG A 16 0.74 20.11 10.68
CA ARG A 16 -0.23 20.49 11.71
C ARG A 16 -0.17 19.59 12.92
N ASN A 17 0.84 18.73 13.01
CA ASN A 17 1.00 17.71 14.03
C ASN A 17 -0.14 16.66 14.05
N THR A 18 -0.82 16.47 12.91
CA THR A 18 -1.74 15.35 12.76
C THR A 18 -0.94 14.08 12.48
N LEU A 19 -1.21 13.05 13.25
CA LEU A 19 -0.63 11.74 13.06
C LEU A 19 -1.50 10.93 12.09
N HIS A 20 -0.87 10.35 11.09
CA HIS A 20 -1.48 9.48 10.09
C HIS A 20 -0.86 8.09 10.21
N LEU A 21 -1.69 7.08 10.39
CA LEU A 21 -1.25 5.71 10.60
C LEU A 21 -1.98 4.79 9.62
N VAL A 22 -1.23 3.94 8.95
CA VAL A 22 -1.76 2.79 8.23
C VAL A 22 -1.20 1.53 8.86
N CYS A 23 -2.05 0.58 9.16
CA CYS A 23 -1.64 -0.72 9.64
C CYS A 23 -2.46 -1.83 8.98
N ARG A 24 -1.90 -3.04 8.97
CA ARG A 24 -2.66 -4.21 8.59
C ARG A 24 -3.47 -4.69 9.79
N GLU A 25 -4.77 -4.79 9.60
CA GLU A 25 -5.73 -5.19 10.62
C GLU A 25 -6.57 -6.37 10.14
N SER A 26 -7.00 -7.21 11.07
CA SER A 26 -7.97 -8.26 10.80
C SER A 26 -9.10 -8.18 11.80
N ASP A 27 -10.29 -7.92 11.30
CA ASP A 27 -11.54 -8.01 12.05
C ASP A 27 -12.24 -9.36 11.78
N ALA A 28 -11.48 -10.42 11.46
CA ALA A 28 -11.88 -11.76 11.01
C ALA A 28 -13.05 -11.79 9.99
N PRO A 29 -12.91 -12.55 8.88
CA PRO A 29 -11.76 -13.34 8.46
C PRO A 29 -10.75 -12.57 7.60
N ASP A 30 -11.02 -11.29 7.28
CA ASP A 30 -10.30 -10.55 6.25
C ASP A 30 -9.17 -9.70 6.80
N TRP A 31 -8.02 -9.74 6.16
CA TRP A 31 -6.93 -8.83 6.40
C TRP A 31 -7.05 -7.59 5.52
N ARG A 32 -6.96 -6.38 6.13
CA ARG A 32 -7.12 -5.09 5.46
C ARG A 32 -5.97 -4.16 5.80
N LEU A 33 -5.68 -3.21 4.94
CA LEU A 33 -4.91 -2.03 5.30
C LEU A 33 -5.89 -0.97 5.76
N THR A 34 -5.82 -0.62 7.03
CA THR A 34 -6.74 0.31 7.68
C THR A 34 -6.01 1.61 8.02
N TYR A 35 -6.66 2.71 7.74
CA TYR A 35 -6.16 4.05 7.99
C TYR A 35 -6.77 4.64 9.25
N TYR A 36 -5.91 5.25 10.05
CA TYR A 36 -6.23 5.95 11.28
C TYR A 36 -5.64 7.35 11.26
N ARG A 37 -6.29 8.26 11.94
CA ARG A 37 -5.83 9.64 12.08
C ARG A 37 -6.00 10.11 13.52
N ARG A 38 -5.06 10.96 13.98
CA ARG A 38 -5.12 11.63 15.27
C ARG A 38 -4.68 13.06 15.13
N LYS A 39 -5.57 14.03 15.38
CA LYS A 39 -5.22 15.44 15.50
C LYS A 39 -4.63 15.75 16.87
N PRO A 40 -3.89 16.86 17.02
CA PRO A 40 -3.39 17.32 18.32
C PRO A 40 -4.54 17.45 19.32
N GLY A 41 -4.34 16.89 20.53
CA GLY A 41 -5.33 16.93 21.60
C GLY A 41 -6.54 15.98 21.44
N GLU A 42 -6.69 15.32 20.29
CA GLU A 42 -7.79 14.40 20.05
C GLU A 42 -7.36 12.93 20.27
N SER A 43 -8.34 12.07 20.45
CA SER A 43 -8.13 10.61 20.39
C SER A 43 -7.94 10.13 18.97
N TRP A 44 -7.39 8.92 18.80
CA TRP A 44 -7.31 8.27 17.50
C TRP A 44 -8.70 8.03 16.90
N THR A 45 -8.84 8.35 15.64
CA THR A 45 -10.03 8.05 14.84
C THR A 45 -9.68 6.96 13.84
N LYS A 46 -10.43 5.86 13.84
CA LYS A 46 -10.42 4.87 12.76
C LYS A 46 -11.19 5.47 11.60
N VAL A 47 -10.49 5.86 10.54
CA VAL A 47 -11.13 6.44 9.35
C VAL A 47 -11.77 5.32 8.52
N GLY A 48 -11.05 4.23 8.31
CA GLY A 48 -11.58 3.06 7.63
C GLY A 48 -10.51 2.24 6.91
N PRO A 49 -10.90 1.09 6.39
CA PRO A 49 -10.03 0.30 5.55
C PRO A 49 -9.86 0.95 4.18
N LEU A 50 -8.64 0.91 3.63
CA LEU A 50 -8.30 1.41 2.29
C LEU A 50 -8.18 0.28 1.28
N VAL A 51 -7.54 -0.81 1.70
CA VAL A 51 -7.28 -1.96 0.83
C VAL A 51 -7.76 -3.22 1.52
N THR A 52 -8.43 -4.07 0.78
CA THR A 52 -8.94 -5.35 1.25
C THR A 52 -8.68 -6.44 0.22
N SER A 53 -9.05 -7.66 0.55
CA SER A 53 -9.10 -8.77 -0.40
C SER A 53 -10.53 -9.27 -0.53
N THR A 54 -10.94 -9.61 -1.74
CA THR A 54 -12.27 -10.18 -2.01
C THR A 54 -12.46 -11.58 -1.46
N LYS A 55 -11.39 -12.30 -1.18
CA LYS A 55 -11.50 -13.64 -0.61
C LYS A 55 -11.70 -13.61 0.90
N LYS A 56 -12.75 -14.25 1.34
CA LYS A 56 -13.17 -14.37 2.75
C LYS A 56 -12.75 -15.71 3.40
N ASP A 57 -11.63 -16.27 2.95
CA ASP A 57 -11.16 -17.58 3.45
C ASP A 57 -10.16 -17.47 4.61
N GLY A 58 -9.97 -16.27 5.16
CA GLY A 58 -9.03 -16.03 6.26
C GLY A 58 -7.56 -16.09 5.87
N SER A 59 -7.25 -16.28 4.60
CA SER A 59 -5.87 -16.36 4.14
C SER A 59 -5.15 -15.00 4.20
N TYR A 60 -3.87 -15.04 4.41
CA TYR A 60 -2.97 -13.92 4.61
C TYR A 60 -2.77 -13.10 3.32
N ARG A 61 -3.40 -11.93 3.20
CA ARG A 61 -3.56 -11.25 1.92
C ARG A 61 -2.91 -9.89 1.80
N CYS A 62 -3.20 -8.95 2.70
CA CYS A 62 -2.54 -7.65 2.71
C CYS A 62 -1.25 -7.75 3.51
N TYR A 63 -0.12 -7.40 2.93
CA TYR A 63 1.16 -7.66 3.58
C TYR A 63 1.78 -6.41 4.20
N ARG A 64 2.47 -5.63 3.44
CA ARG A 64 3.17 -4.44 3.91
C ARG A 64 2.62 -3.22 3.20
N ALA A 65 2.62 -2.12 3.93
CA ALA A 65 2.41 -0.81 3.38
C ALA A 65 3.61 0.07 3.73
N SER A 66 3.80 1.10 2.93
CA SER A 66 4.70 2.22 3.22
C SER A 66 3.89 3.48 3.07
N LEU A 67 3.72 4.22 4.16
CA LEU A 67 3.05 5.51 4.17
C LEU A 67 4.12 6.60 4.15
N TYR A 68 3.97 7.58 3.28
CA TYR A 68 4.87 8.70 3.14
C TYR A 68 4.08 10.00 3.07
N LEU A 69 4.63 11.06 3.66
CA LEU A 69 4.09 12.41 3.58
C LEU A 69 5.09 13.27 2.79
N ASP A 70 4.65 13.86 1.69
CA ASP A 70 5.49 14.72 0.88
C ASP A 70 5.60 16.17 1.46
N GLY A 71 6.47 16.98 0.87
CA GLY A 71 6.67 18.37 1.29
C GLY A 71 5.46 19.28 1.06
N ALA A 72 4.50 18.89 0.24
CA ALA A 72 3.24 19.58 0.00
C ALA A 72 2.12 19.13 0.96
N GLY A 73 2.38 18.14 1.79
CA GLY A 73 1.41 17.58 2.74
C GLY A 73 0.50 16.50 2.16
N ASN A 74 0.83 15.95 1.00
CA ASN A 74 0.09 14.82 0.46
C ASN A 74 0.55 13.52 1.10
N LEU A 75 -0.41 12.63 1.37
CA LEU A 75 -0.16 11.26 1.79
C LEU A 75 0.00 10.36 0.57
N HIS A 76 1.01 9.53 0.60
CA HIS A 76 1.29 8.53 -0.42
C HIS A 76 1.36 7.16 0.24
N LEU A 77 0.63 6.20 -0.27
CA LEU A 77 0.56 4.83 0.24
C LEU A 77 0.99 3.85 -0.85
N GLY A 78 2.14 3.22 -0.65
CA GLY A 78 2.57 2.07 -1.42
C GLY A 78 2.29 0.80 -0.64
N PHE A 79 1.82 -0.26 -1.31
CA PHE A 79 1.47 -1.49 -0.62
C PHE A 79 1.62 -2.72 -1.51
N MET A 80 1.54 -3.86 -0.85
CA MET A 80 1.52 -5.15 -1.48
C MET A 80 0.30 -5.93 -1.07
N LEU A 81 -0.37 -6.52 -2.04
CA LEU A 81 -1.53 -7.37 -1.88
C LEU A 81 -1.23 -8.77 -2.40
N PHE A 82 -1.45 -9.79 -1.59
CA PHE A 82 -1.39 -11.18 -2.01
C PHE A 82 -2.78 -11.73 -2.27
N GLY A 83 -2.90 -12.46 -3.38
CA GLY A 83 -4.00 -13.37 -3.66
C GLY A 83 -5.38 -12.72 -3.78
N GLY A 84 -5.74 -12.23 -4.95
CA GLY A 84 -7.13 -12.05 -5.38
C GLY A 84 -7.68 -13.35 -6.03
N GLU A 85 -8.93 -13.35 -6.49
CA GLU A 85 -9.53 -14.47 -7.24
C GLU A 85 -8.76 -14.84 -8.51
N GLN A 86 -8.04 -13.88 -9.06
CA GLN A 86 -7.14 -14.06 -10.19
C GLN A 86 -5.91 -14.94 -9.87
N PHE A 87 -5.68 -15.26 -8.59
CA PHE A 87 -4.54 -16.04 -8.13
C PHE A 87 -5.03 -17.35 -7.52
N LYS A 88 -5.06 -18.39 -8.32
CA LYS A 88 -5.45 -19.72 -7.87
C LYS A 88 -4.47 -20.33 -6.87
N ASP A 89 -3.22 -19.88 -6.91
CA ASP A 89 -2.19 -20.22 -5.93
C ASP A 89 -1.67 -18.93 -5.25
N ALA A 90 -2.04 -18.75 -3.99
CA ALA A 90 -1.68 -17.56 -3.20
C ALA A 90 -0.16 -17.39 -3.01
N ARG A 91 0.62 -18.43 -3.31
CA ARG A 91 2.08 -18.40 -3.23
C ARG A 91 2.73 -17.77 -4.46
N GLU A 92 1.98 -17.54 -5.53
CA GLU A 92 2.58 -17.26 -6.83
C GLU A 92 2.44 -15.82 -7.32
N LYS A 93 1.56 -14.98 -6.76
CA LYS A 93 1.31 -13.68 -7.39
C LYS A 93 0.94 -12.59 -6.36
N GLY A 94 1.91 -11.78 -6.00
CA GLY A 94 1.68 -10.51 -5.34
C GLY A 94 1.43 -9.38 -6.33
N LEU A 95 0.59 -8.44 -5.95
CA LEU A 95 0.40 -7.16 -6.62
C LEU A 95 1.07 -6.07 -5.81
N ALA A 96 1.66 -5.09 -6.47
CA ALA A 96 2.03 -3.84 -5.86
C ALA A 96 1.06 -2.75 -6.29
N GLY A 97 0.63 -1.94 -5.34
CA GLY A 97 -0.34 -0.88 -5.56
C GLY A 97 0.06 0.44 -4.93
N TYR A 98 -0.58 1.49 -5.39
CA TYR A 98 -0.35 2.85 -4.93
C TYR A 98 -1.67 3.62 -4.82
N LEU A 99 -1.75 4.46 -3.78
CA LEU A 99 -2.83 5.42 -3.54
C LEU A 99 -2.23 6.74 -3.06
N ARG A 100 -2.91 7.85 -3.35
CA ARG A 100 -2.54 9.19 -2.90
C ARG A 100 -3.75 9.90 -2.27
N SER A 101 -3.48 10.75 -1.28
CA SER A 101 -4.47 11.67 -0.73
C SER A 101 -3.86 13.07 -0.61
N ASN A 102 -4.57 14.08 -1.08
CA ASN A 102 -4.17 15.49 -1.00
C ASN A 102 -5.01 16.29 0.01
N ASP A 103 -5.88 15.62 0.76
CA ASP A 103 -6.83 16.23 1.70
C ASP A 103 -6.72 15.65 3.11
N GLY A 104 -5.54 15.12 3.46
CA GLY A 104 -5.27 14.57 4.79
C GLY A 104 -5.97 13.22 5.04
N GLY A 105 -6.17 12.43 4.00
CA GLY A 105 -6.71 11.08 4.08
C GLY A 105 -8.24 11.00 4.09
N ASN A 106 -8.95 12.06 3.70
CA ASN A 106 -10.41 12.02 3.57
C ASN A 106 -10.83 11.33 2.27
N THR A 107 -10.12 11.62 1.17
CA THR A 107 -10.29 10.96 -0.12
C THR A 107 -8.96 10.40 -0.63
N TRP A 108 -9.04 9.38 -1.47
CA TRP A 108 -7.88 8.73 -2.07
C TRP A 108 -8.03 8.67 -3.59
N THR A 109 -6.91 8.84 -4.27
CA THR A 109 -6.84 8.91 -5.73
C THR A 109 -5.65 8.09 -6.25
N HIS A 110 -5.59 7.89 -7.55
CA HIS A 110 -4.36 7.58 -8.27
C HIS A 110 -3.42 8.80 -8.31
N PHE A 111 -2.23 8.62 -8.86
CA PHE A 111 -1.27 9.72 -9.02
C PHE A 111 -1.78 10.83 -9.93
N ASP A 112 -2.49 10.47 -11.00
CA ASP A 112 -3.09 11.39 -11.98
C ASP A 112 -4.35 12.11 -11.47
N GLY A 113 -4.79 11.80 -10.25
CA GLY A 113 -5.97 12.39 -9.63
C GLY A 113 -7.28 11.63 -9.87
N ALA A 114 -7.26 10.52 -10.59
CA ALA A 114 -8.45 9.67 -10.74
C ALA A 114 -8.93 9.17 -9.37
N ALA A 115 -10.18 9.47 -9.03
CA ALA A 115 -10.76 9.14 -7.73
C ALA A 115 -10.91 7.63 -7.53
N VAL A 116 -10.70 7.20 -6.28
CA VAL A 116 -11.02 5.84 -5.82
C VAL A 116 -12.26 5.93 -4.94
N GLU A 117 -13.42 5.67 -5.53
CA GLU A 117 -14.72 5.90 -4.87
C GLU A 117 -15.11 4.77 -3.93
N ASP A 118 -14.80 3.53 -4.30
CA ASP A 118 -15.19 2.33 -3.56
C ASP A 118 -14.07 1.85 -2.63
N LEU A 119 -13.98 2.41 -1.44
CA LEU A 119 -13.08 1.91 -0.39
C LEU A 119 -13.84 1.04 0.61
N PRO A 120 -13.25 -0.06 1.07
CA PRO A 120 -11.94 -0.61 0.71
C PRO A 120 -11.93 -1.30 -0.65
N THR A 121 -10.83 -1.14 -1.38
CA THR A 121 -10.68 -1.73 -2.72
C THR A 121 -9.65 -2.85 -2.74
N ASP A 122 -9.83 -3.78 -3.68
CA ASP A 122 -8.83 -4.79 -4.06
C ASP A 122 -8.39 -4.65 -5.53
N THR A 123 -9.01 -3.74 -6.27
CA THR A 123 -8.77 -3.55 -7.70
C THR A 123 -8.63 -2.09 -8.14
N ALA A 124 -9.35 -1.17 -7.50
CA ALA A 124 -9.44 0.24 -7.90
C ALA A 124 -8.27 1.08 -7.36
N PHE A 125 -7.07 0.54 -7.33
CA PHE A 125 -5.85 1.27 -7.01
C PHE A 125 -4.93 1.32 -8.23
N GLU A 126 -4.03 2.29 -8.26
CA GLU A 126 -3.02 2.35 -9.31
C GLU A 126 -2.03 1.20 -9.18
N ARG A 127 -1.96 0.35 -10.21
CA ARG A 127 -1.06 -0.81 -10.21
C ARG A 127 0.35 -0.43 -10.62
N ILE A 128 1.32 -0.94 -9.88
CA ILE A 128 2.71 -0.94 -10.29
C ILE A 128 2.90 -2.18 -11.16
N PRO A 129 3.43 -2.05 -12.40
CA PRO A 129 3.45 -3.12 -13.39
C PRO A 129 4.59 -4.11 -13.13
N VAL A 130 4.60 -4.74 -11.97
CA VAL A 130 5.52 -5.84 -11.66
C VAL A 130 5.20 -7.02 -12.56
N THR A 131 6.17 -7.42 -13.37
CA THR A 131 6.00 -8.46 -14.39
C THR A 131 6.05 -9.86 -13.83
N ASP A 132 6.81 -10.05 -12.78
CA ASP A 132 6.98 -11.32 -12.09
C ASP A 132 6.51 -11.19 -10.64
N ASN A 133 6.19 -12.32 -10.07
CA ASN A 133 5.64 -12.45 -8.74
C ASN A 133 6.26 -11.48 -7.73
N CYS A 134 5.60 -10.36 -7.47
CA CYS A 134 6.00 -9.43 -6.44
C CYS A 134 5.82 -10.10 -5.08
N ILE A 135 6.92 -10.37 -4.40
CA ILE A 135 6.88 -10.97 -3.06
C ILE A 135 7.03 -9.92 -1.96
N ARG A 136 7.49 -8.73 -2.32
CA ARG A 136 7.61 -7.59 -1.39
C ARG A 136 7.42 -6.28 -2.13
N ALA A 137 6.61 -5.39 -1.60
CA ALA A 137 6.76 -3.96 -1.81
C ALA A 137 7.58 -3.42 -0.65
N GLY A 138 8.60 -2.66 -0.97
CA GLY A 138 9.50 -2.06 0.00
C GLY A 138 9.05 -0.66 0.41
N ASN A 139 10.02 0.18 0.71
CA ASN A 139 9.74 1.57 1.07
C ASN A 139 9.29 2.38 -0.15
N LEU A 140 8.39 3.31 0.14
CA LEU A 140 7.99 4.36 -0.78
C LEU A 140 8.64 5.67 -0.34
N VAL A 141 9.13 6.44 -1.29
CA VAL A 141 9.60 7.80 -1.10
C VAL A 141 9.00 8.68 -2.20
N VAL A 142 8.92 9.99 -1.94
CA VAL A 142 8.50 10.97 -2.95
C VAL A 142 9.66 11.90 -3.23
N LEU A 143 9.99 12.05 -4.50
CA LEU A 143 11.05 12.92 -4.96
C LEU A 143 10.65 14.39 -4.83
N LYS A 144 11.62 15.31 -4.98
CA LYS A 144 11.37 16.76 -4.90
C LYS A 144 10.40 17.27 -5.98
N ASP A 145 10.28 16.58 -7.09
CA ASP A 145 9.34 16.85 -8.18
C ASP A 145 7.92 16.29 -7.92
N GLY A 146 7.68 15.72 -6.73
CA GLY A 146 6.40 15.16 -6.32
C GLY A 146 6.15 13.72 -6.83
N ARG A 147 7.09 13.12 -7.55
CA ARG A 147 6.94 11.77 -8.11
C ARG A 147 7.29 10.69 -7.10
N PRO A 148 6.39 9.74 -6.86
CA PRO A 148 6.69 8.63 -5.97
C PRO A 148 7.61 7.61 -6.62
N CYS A 149 8.49 7.07 -5.78
CA CYS A 149 9.32 5.92 -6.08
C CYS A 149 9.03 4.82 -5.06
N ILE A 150 8.95 3.59 -5.50
CA ILE A 150 8.76 2.42 -4.64
C ILE A 150 9.69 1.29 -5.06
N THR A 151 10.24 0.59 -4.09
CA THR A 151 10.99 -0.62 -4.36
C THR A 151 10.07 -1.83 -4.32
N THR A 152 10.28 -2.77 -5.22
CA THR A 152 9.66 -4.09 -5.15
C THR A 152 10.74 -5.16 -5.22
N VAL A 153 10.44 -6.33 -4.68
CA VAL A 153 11.27 -7.52 -4.86
C VAL A 153 10.44 -8.55 -5.59
N SER A 154 10.93 -8.97 -6.75
CA SER A 154 10.32 -10.03 -7.55
C SER A 154 11.19 -11.28 -7.48
N THR A 155 10.57 -12.44 -7.33
CA THR A 155 11.29 -13.71 -7.45
C THR A 155 10.71 -14.46 -8.62
N GLY A 156 11.58 -14.94 -9.50
CA GLY A 156 11.25 -16.01 -10.43
C GLY A 156 10.98 -17.29 -9.62
N PHE A 157 9.73 -17.54 -9.31
CA PHE A 157 9.30 -18.35 -8.21
C PHE A 157 9.47 -19.85 -8.43
N ARG A 158 10.26 -20.50 -7.61
CA ARG A 158 10.11 -21.90 -7.22
C ARG A 158 10.48 -22.07 -5.75
N GLY A 159 9.54 -21.74 -4.86
CA GLY A 159 9.70 -22.00 -3.42
C GLY A 159 10.42 -20.89 -2.64
N TYR A 160 10.07 -20.78 -1.39
CA TYR A 160 10.55 -19.78 -0.42
C TYR A 160 12.05 -19.93 -0.06
N SER A 161 12.68 -21.02 -0.51
CA SER A 161 14.00 -21.45 -0.01
C SER A 161 15.17 -21.15 -0.94
N ASP A 162 14.97 -20.93 -2.25
CA ASP A 162 16.11 -21.17 -3.13
C ASP A 162 16.54 -20.05 -4.08
N LYS A 163 15.89 -18.88 -4.08
CA LYS A 163 16.38 -17.80 -4.96
C LYS A 163 16.16 -16.42 -4.38
N TRP A 164 17.20 -15.64 -4.39
CA TRP A 164 17.24 -14.21 -4.19
C TRP A 164 16.34 -13.52 -5.21
N GLY A 165 15.45 -12.66 -4.72
CA GLY A 165 14.64 -11.86 -5.61
C GLY A 165 15.44 -10.69 -6.18
N GLU A 166 15.05 -10.26 -7.35
CA GLU A 166 15.55 -9.03 -7.96
C GLU A 166 14.83 -7.83 -7.32
N ALA A 167 15.59 -6.88 -6.82
CA ALA A 167 15.06 -5.61 -6.35
C ALA A 167 14.91 -4.66 -7.53
N VAL A 168 13.72 -4.14 -7.74
CA VAL A 168 13.41 -3.18 -8.78
C VAL A 168 12.93 -1.89 -8.13
N LEU A 169 13.51 -0.77 -8.55
CA LEU A 169 13.02 0.57 -8.21
C LEU A 169 12.05 1.02 -9.29
N TRP A 170 10.85 1.34 -8.90
CA TRP A 170 9.81 1.91 -9.76
C TRP A 170 9.67 3.39 -9.47
N ARG A 171 9.57 4.20 -10.51
CA ARG A 171 9.26 5.63 -10.43
C ARG A 171 8.00 5.91 -11.23
N ARG A 172 7.12 6.73 -10.68
CA ARG A 172 5.93 7.19 -11.39
C ARG A 172 6.28 8.35 -12.31
N GLU A 173 6.10 8.13 -13.61
CA GLU A 173 6.24 9.12 -14.66
C GLU A 173 4.85 9.53 -15.18
N ASP A 174 4.77 10.51 -16.08
CA ASP A 174 3.49 11.01 -16.60
C ASP A 174 2.68 9.92 -17.33
N ASN A 175 3.37 8.99 -17.98
CA ASN A 175 2.78 7.89 -18.74
C ASN A 175 2.69 6.57 -17.96
N GLY A 176 2.90 6.58 -16.64
CA GLY A 176 2.82 5.39 -15.79
C GLY A 176 4.10 5.09 -15.01
N TRP A 177 4.11 3.95 -14.35
CA TRP A 177 5.26 3.48 -13.59
C TRP A 177 6.35 2.92 -14.51
N GLN A 178 7.58 3.33 -14.28
CA GLN A 178 8.74 2.87 -15.02
C GLN A 178 9.78 2.26 -14.08
N ALA A 179 10.33 1.12 -14.46
CA ALA A 179 11.47 0.53 -13.78
C ALA A 179 12.72 1.36 -14.03
N ILE A 180 13.44 1.66 -12.95
CA ILE A 180 14.74 2.30 -13.00
C ILE A 180 15.77 1.21 -12.73
N SER A 181 16.68 1.00 -13.69
CA SER A 181 17.83 0.13 -13.47
C SER A 181 18.72 0.74 -12.39
N LEU A 182 19.06 -0.05 -11.39
CA LEU A 182 20.01 0.31 -10.34
C LEU A 182 21.43 -0.01 -10.76
#